data_6c2c9abf2bb613e6744387c6d0bf9e62
#
_entry.id   6c2c9abf2bb613e6744387c6d0bf9e62
#
_cell.length_a   1.000
_cell.length_b   1.000
_cell.length_c   1.000
_cell.angle_alpha   90.00
_cell.angle_beta   90.00
_cell.angle_gamma   90.00
#
_symmetry.space_group_name_H-M   'P 1'
#
loop_
_entity.id
_entity.type
_entity.pdbx_description
1 polymer ?
#
loop_
_entity_poly.entity_id
_entity_poly.type
_entity_poly.pdbx_seq_one_letter_code
_entity_poly.pdbx_strand_id
1 'polypeptide(L)'
;MKLFLNILIIISPLLTNVSTDSQPERFDVFSPIGKYIIKGDTESLAAWFDDNLELTISDQGSSASKNQAKQILKSFFAEYTPHQFHIAHTAEKANMKYALGSLSAGGESFSVTIFIRAKGDSYKIQELKIERM
;
A
#
# COMPACT_ATOMS: atom_id res chain seq x y z
N MET A 1 -17.09 -9.58 52.16
CA MET A 1 -16.82 -9.54 51.64
C MET A 1 -16.36 -9.25 50.70
N LYS A 2 -16.37 -9.24 50.65
CA LYS A 2 -15.95 -9.05 49.87
C LYS A 2 -15.49 -8.81 48.78
N LEU A 3 -15.59 -8.81 48.52
CA LEU A 3 -15.18 -8.67 47.56
C LEU A 3 -14.74 -8.39 46.58
N PHE A 4 -14.72 -8.42 46.72
CA PHE A 4 -14.27 -8.19 45.83
C PHE A 4 -13.76 -7.91 44.90
N LEU A 5 -13.85 -7.82 45.09
CA LEU A 5 -13.34 -7.60 44.39
C LEU A 5 -12.84 -7.41 43.42
N ASN A 6 -12.96 -7.49 43.64
CA ASN A 6 -12.48 -7.34 42.83
C ASN A 6 -11.99 -7.09 41.85
N ILE A 7 -12.09 -7.05 42.07
CA ILE A 7 -11.63 -6.86 41.27
C ILE A 7 -11.14 -6.72 40.27
N LEU A 8 -11.18 -6.68 40.27
CA LEU A 8 -10.66 -6.53 39.41
C LEU A 8 -10.20 -6.34 38.48
N ILE A 9 -10.33 -6.31 38.76
CA ILE A 9 -9.85 -6.16 37.95
C ILE A 9 -9.34 -6.06 37.05
N ILE A 10 -9.47 -6.00 37.22
CA ILE A 10 -8.94 -5.92 36.43
C ILE A 10 -8.48 -5.82 35.50
N ILE A 11 -8.58 -5.73 35.69
CA ILE A 11 -8.06 -5.67 34.85
C ILE A 11 -7.59 -5.53 33.95
N SER A 12 -7.71 -5.46 34.20
CA SER A 12 -7.14 -5.33 33.40
C SER A 12 -6.68 -5.26 32.44
N PRO A 13 -6.73 -5.21 32.75
CA PRO A 13 -6.20 -5.15 31.72
C PRO A 13 -5.84 -4.94 30.78
N LEU A 14 -5.97 -4.84 30.86
CA LEU A 14 -5.60 -4.75 30.00
C LEU A 14 -5.22 -4.59 29.19
N LEU A 15 -5.35 -4.49 29.48
CA LEU A 15 -4.92 -4.39 28.77
C LEU A 15 -4.47 -4.25 27.84
N THR A 16 -4.55 -4.14 28.06
CA THR A 16 -4.07 -4.07 27.29
C THR A 16 -3.70 -4.00 26.22
N ASN A 17 -3.80 -3.89 26.33
CA ASN A 17 -3.46 -3.84 25.47
C ASN A 17 -3.13 -3.64 24.51
N VAL A 18 -3.18 -3.46 24.72
CA VAL A 18 -2.87 -3.31 23.97
C VAL A 18 -2.42 -3.06 23.01
N SER A 19 -2.46 -2.95 23.20
CA SER A 19 -2.04 -2.80 22.48
C SER A 19 -1.59 -2.62 21.55
N THR A 20 -1.57 -2.57 21.74
CA THR A 20 -1.14 -2.46 21.02
C THR A 20 -0.69 -2.32 20.07
N ASP A 21 -0.70 -2.25 20.22
CA ASP A 21 -0.34 -2.13 19.47
C ASP A 21 0.09 -1.84 18.59
N SER A 22 0.13 -1.76 18.67
CA SER A 22 0.45 -1.47 18.03
C SER A 22 1.04 -0.99 17.32
N GLN A 23 1.34 -0.90 17.39
CA GLN A 23 1.86 -0.44 16.87
C GLN A 23 2.15 0.26 16.21
N PRO A 24 2.01 0.43 16.45
CA PRO A 24 2.12 1.19 15.84
C PRO A 24 2.67 1.82 15.21
N GLU A 25 2.40 1.72 15.51
CA GLU A 25 2.91 2.30 15.13
C GLU A 25 3.68 2.61 14.06
N ARG A 26 3.91 2.24 14.00
CA ARG A 26 4.56 2.41 12.86
C ARG A 26 3.65 2.46 11.75
N PHE A 27 3.59 3.55 11.08
CA PHE A 27 2.67 3.74 9.99
C PHE A 27 3.13 2.96 8.77
N ASP A 28 2.30 2.08 8.28
CA ASP A 28 2.60 1.27 7.11
C ASP A 28 1.89 1.85 5.89
N VAL A 29 2.64 2.62 5.09
CA VAL A 29 2.07 3.30 3.92
C VAL A 29 1.62 2.31 2.86
N PHE A 30 2.19 1.11 2.84
CA PHE A 30 1.85 0.14 1.80
C PHE A 30 0.50 -0.54 2.05
N SER A 31 0.01 -0.52 3.27
CA SER A 31 -1.27 -1.14 3.57
C SER A 31 -2.44 -0.46 2.83
N PRO A 32 -2.60 0.87 2.91
CA PRO A 32 -3.66 1.51 2.13
C PRO A 32 -3.41 1.45 0.63
N ILE A 33 -2.16 1.57 0.20
CA ILE A 33 -1.84 1.49 -1.23
C ILE A 33 -2.25 0.12 -1.78
N GLY A 34 -1.93 -0.95 -1.06
CA GLY A 34 -2.31 -2.30 -1.46
C GLY A 34 -3.82 -2.50 -1.55
N LYS A 35 -4.55 -1.91 -0.63
CA LYS A 35 -6.00 -1.96 -0.65
C LYS A 35 -6.57 -1.33 -1.91
N TYR A 36 -6.05 -0.19 -2.31
CA TYR A 36 -6.52 0.50 -3.51
C TYR A 36 -6.19 -0.30 -4.77
N ILE A 37 -5.03 -0.97 -4.77
CA ILE A 37 -4.65 -1.83 -5.89
C ILE A 37 -5.63 -2.99 -6.02
N ILE A 38 -5.95 -3.66 -4.92
CA ILE A 38 -6.88 -4.79 -4.94
C ILE A 38 -8.25 -4.37 -5.45
N LYS A 39 -8.69 -3.17 -5.08
CA LYS A 39 -9.99 -2.66 -5.48
C LYS A 39 -9.99 -2.07 -6.89
N GLY A 40 -8.83 -1.86 -7.47
CA GLY A 40 -8.72 -1.14 -8.72
C GLY A 40 -9.16 0.31 -8.58
N ASP A 41 -9.01 0.87 -7.38
CA ASP A 41 -9.45 2.22 -7.07
C ASP A 41 -8.36 3.21 -7.45
N THR A 42 -8.34 3.60 -8.71
CA THR A 42 -7.29 4.46 -9.23
C THR A 42 -7.38 5.89 -8.72
N GLU A 43 -8.58 6.33 -8.33
CA GLU A 43 -8.71 7.67 -7.75
C GLU A 43 -7.96 7.77 -6.43
N SER A 44 -8.20 6.83 -5.53
CA SER A 44 -7.54 6.81 -4.23
C SER A 44 -6.05 6.53 -4.37
N LEU A 45 -5.70 5.62 -5.28
CA LEU A 45 -4.30 5.29 -5.53
C LEU A 45 -3.54 6.51 -6.06
N ALA A 46 -4.16 7.26 -6.97
CA ALA A 46 -3.52 8.42 -7.57
C ALA A 46 -3.27 9.55 -6.57
N ALA A 47 -4.02 9.57 -5.48
CA ALA A 47 -3.78 10.54 -4.42
C ALA A 47 -2.39 10.37 -3.81
N TRP A 48 -1.80 9.18 -3.93
CA TRP A 48 -0.46 8.89 -3.45
C TRP A 48 0.62 9.20 -4.47
N PHE A 49 0.26 9.50 -5.73
CA PHE A 49 1.25 9.76 -6.77
C PHE A 49 1.90 11.12 -6.58
N ASP A 50 3.18 11.19 -6.88
CA ASP A 50 3.85 12.48 -7.04
C ASP A 50 3.29 13.15 -8.31
N ASP A 51 3.58 14.41 -8.50
CA ASP A 51 3.11 15.15 -9.67
C ASP A 51 3.55 14.48 -10.97
N ASN A 52 4.74 13.90 -10.95
CA ASN A 52 5.26 13.10 -12.05
C ASN A 52 5.86 11.85 -11.45
N LEU A 53 5.68 10.71 -12.11
CA LEU A 53 6.22 9.45 -11.64
C LEU A 53 6.61 8.59 -12.82
N GLU A 54 7.43 7.59 -12.54
CA GLU A 54 7.77 6.57 -13.54
C GLU A 54 6.72 5.48 -13.45
N LEU A 55 6.05 5.22 -14.55
CA LEU A 55 5.02 4.19 -14.61
C LEU A 55 5.39 3.18 -15.68
N THR A 56 5.47 1.90 -15.28
CA THR A 56 5.73 0.81 -16.21
C THR A 56 4.58 -0.16 -16.14
N ILE A 57 3.94 -0.40 -17.28
CA ILE A 57 2.89 -1.42 -17.40
C ILE A 57 3.38 -2.41 -18.43
N SER A 58 3.50 -3.66 -18.01
CA SER A 58 4.10 -4.73 -18.80
C SER A 58 5.54 -4.33 -19.13
N ASP A 59 5.89 -4.14 -20.38
CA ASP A 59 7.25 -3.74 -20.73
C ASP A 59 7.31 -2.32 -21.28
N GLN A 60 6.27 -1.54 -21.03
CA GLN A 60 6.22 -0.14 -21.48
C GLN A 60 6.32 0.79 -20.31
N GLY A 61 7.44 1.47 -20.21
CA GLY A 61 7.68 2.43 -19.14
C GLY A 61 7.78 3.83 -19.68
N SER A 62 7.30 4.78 -18.90
CA SER A 62 7.41 6.19 -19.25
C SER A 62 7.24 7.05 -18.03
N SER A 63 7.74 8.28 -18.15
CA SER A 63 7.46 9.33 -17.19
C SER A 63 6.03 9.80 -17.45
N ALA A 64 5.23 9.89 -16.41
CA ALA A 64 3.83 10.28 -16.57
C ALA A 64 3.46 11.28 -15.51
N SER A 65 2.55 12.18 -15.84
CA SER A 65 1.95 13.04 -14.83
C SER A 65 1.01 12.20 -13.98
N LYS A 66 0.66 12.72 -12.81
CA LYS A 66 -0.29 12.06 -11.92
C LYS A 66 -1.57 11.67 -12.67
N ASN A 67 -2.10 12.59 -13.44
CA ASN A 67 -3.36 12.37 -14.15
C ASN A 67 -3.21 11.35 -15.28
N GLN A 68 -2.10 11.40 -16.02
CA GLN A 68 -1.83 10.41 -17.06
C GLN A 68 -1.69 9.01 -16.46
N ALA A 69 -0.94 8.90 -15.37
CA ALA A 69 -0.74 7.63 -14.69
C ALA A 69 -2.07 7.06 -14.21
N LYS A 70 -2.94 7.93 -13.68
CA LYS A 70 -4.26 7.50 -13.24
C LYS A 70 -5.06 6.91 -14.39
N GLN A 71 -5.05 7.57 -15.55
CA GLN A 71 -5.79 7.09 -16.71
C GLN A 71 -5.23 5.79 -17.25
N ILE A 72 -3.91 5.66 -17.30
CA ILE A 72 -3.28 4.42 -17.76
C ILE A 72 -3.65 3.26 -16.84
N LEU A 73 -3.60 3.47 -15.54
CA LEU A 73 -3.96 2.44 -14.58
C LEU A 73 -5.43 2.09 -14.63
N LYS A 74 -6.28 3.07 -14.86
CA LYS A 74 -7.71 2.83 -14.99
C LYS A 74 -8.00 1.88 -16.16
N SER A 75 -7.32 2.09 -17.28
CA SER A 75 -7.44 1.21 -18.44
C SER A 75 -6.89 -0.18 -18.14
N PHE A 76 -5.76 -0.24 -17.45
CA PHE A 76 -5.15 -1.51 -17.08
C PHE A 76 -6.10 -2.33 -16.19
N PHE A 77 -6.66 -1.73 -15.15
CA PHE A 77 -7.54 -2.44 -14.23
C PHE A 77 -8.89 -2.77 -14.86
N ALA A 78 -9.29 -2.04 -15.90
CA ALA A 78 -10.50 -2.39 -16.64
C ALA A 78 -10.29 -3.67 -17.46
N GLU A 79 -9.08 -3.85 -17.96
CA GLU A 79 -8.72 -5.04 -18.73
C GLU A 79 -8.33 -6.21 -17.82
N TYR A 80 -7.61 -5.92 -16.76
CA TYR A 80 -7.13 -6.93 -15.81
C TYR A 80 -7.70 -6.61 -14.43
N THR A 81 -8.87 -7.16 -14.16
CA THR A 81 -9.56 -6.90 -12.88
C THR A 81 -8.75 -7.49 -11.73
N PRO A 82 -8.34 -6.67 -10.76
CA PRO A 82 -7.54 -7.18 -9.64
C PRO A 82 -8.34 -8.13 -8.76
N HIS A 83 -7.68 -9.16 -8.26
CA HIS A 83 -8.27 -10.14 -7.34
C HIS A 83 -7.48 -10.23 -6.04
N GLN A 84 -6.16 -10.30 -6.14
CA GLN A 84 -5.30 -10.47 -4.99
C GLN A 84 -4.04 -9.65 -5.17
N PHE A 85 -3.55 -9.10 -4.07
CA PHE A 85 -2.28 -8.40 -4.06
C PHE A 85 -1.56 -8.78 -2.77
N HIS A 86 -0.32 -9.22 -2.90
CA HIS A 86 0.47 -9.67 -1.78
C HIS A 86 1.84 -8.99 -1.81
N ILE A 87 2.19 -8.28 -0.73
CA ILE A 87 3.51 -7.68 -0.62
C ILE A 87 4.45 -8.72 -0.02
N ALA A 88 5.48 -9.06 -0.77
CA ALA A 88 6.43 -10.10 -0.38
C ALA A 88 7.64 -9.53 0.33
N HIS A 89 7.99 -8.28 0.04
CA HIS A 89 9.22 -7.71 0.55
C HIS A 89 9.10 -6.19 0.62
N THR A 90 9.61 -5.62 1.69
CA THR A 90 9.70 -4.17 1.80
C THR A 90 11.10 -3.81 2.29
N ALA A 91 11.53 -2.60 1.95
CA ALA A 91 12.80 -2.07 2.43
C ALA A 91 12.63 -0.57 2.57
N GLU A 92 13.46 0.02 3.41
CA GLU A 92 13.49 1.47 3.49
C GLU A 92 14.90 1.95 3.72
N LYS A 93 15.18 3.13 3.21
CA LYS A 93 16.47 3.73 3.29
C LYS A 93 16.30 5.24 3.24
N ALA A 94 16.78 5.92 4.27
CA ALA A 94 16.65 7.36 4.40
C ALA A 94 15.17 7.75 4.27
N ASN A 95 14.81 8.55 3.29
CA ASN A 95 13.43 9.00 3.10
C ASN A 95 12.69 8.25 2.00
N MET A 96 13.18 7.06 1.63
CA MET A 96 12.59 6.24 0.58
C MET A 96 12.11 4.92 1.14
N LYS A 97 10.98 4.45 0.62
CA LYS A 97 10.46 3.12 0.95
C LYS A 97 10.15 2.39 -0.35
N TYR A 98 10.22 1.10 -0.27
CA TYR A 98 10.18 0.24 -1.45
C TYR A 98 9.39 -1.02 -1.09
N ALA A 99 8.49 -1.43 -1.97
CA ALA A 99 7.76 -2.68 -1.81
C ALA A 99 7.79 -3.46 -3.10
N LEU A 100 7.90 -4.77 -2.94
CA LEU A 100 7.84 -5.70 -4.05
C LEU A 100 6.74 -6.70 -3.74
N GLY A 101 5.83 -6.88 -4.68
CA GLY A 101 4.70 -7.74 -4.45
C GLY A 101 4.26 -8.45 -5.70
N SER A 102 3.18 -9.21 -5.57
CA SER A 102 2.58 -9.91 -6.70
C SER A 102 1.10 -9.59 -6.74
N LEU A 103 0.60 -9.45 -7.96
CA LEU A 103 -0.78 -9.09 -8.23
C LEU A 103 -1.39 -10.14 -9.14
N SER A 104 -2.55 -10.68 -8.73
CA SER A 104 -3.36 -11.52 -9.61
C SER A 104 -4.48 -10.65 -10.15
N ALA A 105 -4.54 -10.52 -11.46
CA ALA A 105 -5.52 -9.65 -12.11
C ALA A 105 -5.87 -10.21 -13.45
N GLY A 106 -7.17 -10.32 -13.75
CA GLY A 106 -7.64 -10.79 -15.03
C GLY A 106 -7.13 -12.17 -15.41
N GLY A 107 -6.87 -13.03 -14.44
CA GLY A 107 -6.37 -14.37 -14.71
C GLY A 107 -4.86 -14.43 -14.97
N GLU A 108 -4.17 -13.32 -14.83
CA GLU A 108 -2.74 -13.22 -15.05
C GLU A 108 -2.04 -12.89 -13.75
N SER A 109 -0.73 -13.12 -13.70
CA SER A 109 0.10 -12.77 -12.56
C SER A 109 1.11 -11.70 -12.95
N PHE A 110 1.25 -10.73 -12.08
CA PHE A 110 2.15 -9.59 -12.30
C PHE A 110 3.03 -9.37 -11.08
N SER A 111 4.26 -8.96 -11.30
CA SER A 111 5.08 -8.43 -10.23
C SER A 111 4.82 -6.93 -10.14
N VAL A 112 4.80 -6.41 -8.92
CA VAL A 112 4.54 -5.00 -8.68
C VAL A 112 5.65 -4.43 -7.84
N THR A 113 6.25 -3.35 -8.32
CA THR A 113 7.28 -2.63 -7.59
C THR A 113 6.76 -1.23 -7.31
N ILE A 114 6.86 -0.82 -6.05
CA ILE A 114 6.38 0.50 -5.62
C ILE A 114 7.52 1.20 -4.91
N PHE A 115 7.88 2.37 -5.42
CA PHE A 115 8.86 3.25 -4.80
C PHE A 115 8.17 4.48 -4.30
N ILE A 116 8.30 4.79 -3.02
CA ILE A 116 7.74 6.02 -2.47
C ILE A 116 8.86 6.84 -1.82
N ARG A 117 8.63 8.12 -1.73
CA ARG A 117 9.58 9.05 -1.12
C ARG A 117 8.84 10.02 -0.21
N ALA A 118 9.46 10.34 0.91
CA ALA A 118 8.93 11.34 1.82
C ALA A 118 9.04 12.71 1.18
N LYS A 119 7.95 13.48 1.20
CA LYS A 119 7.91 14.85 0.71
C LYS A 119 7.12 15.67 1.73
N GLY A 120 7.83 16.50 2.49
CA GLY A 120 7.19 17.21 3.59
C GLY A 120 6.64 16.22 4.60
N ASP A 121 5.36 16.34 4.88
CA ASP A 121 4.69 15.49 5.87
C ASP A 121 4.05 14.25 5.27
N SER A 122 4.27 14.00 3.98
CA SER A 122 3.60 12.88 3.34
C SER A 122 4.59 12.05 2.54
N TYR A 123 4.09 10.95 2.00
CA TYR A 123 4.85 10.07 1.11
C TYR A 123 4.18 10.10 -0.26
N LYS A 124 5.00 10.12 -1.31
CA LYS A 124 4.48 10.12 -2.68
C LYS A 124 5.12 9.01 -3.47
N ILE A 125 4.32 8.36 -4.31
CA ILE A 125 4.80 7.31 -5.19
C ILE A 125 5.61 7.95 -6.31
N GLN A 126 6.88 7.52 -6.41
CA GLN A 126 7.81 8.00 -7.43
C GLN A 126 7.87 7.06 -8.61
N GLU A 127 7.61 5.77 -8.35
CA GLU A 127 7.67 4.76 -9.39
C GLU A 127 6.69 3.64 -9.07
N LEU A 128 5.98 3.21 -10.09
CA LEU A 128 5.09 2.05 -10.00
C LEU A 128 5.32 1.20 -11.23
N LYS A 129 5.72 -0.05 -11.03
CA LYS A 129 5.95 -1.01 -12.12
C LYS A 129 5.03 -2.19 -11.93
N ILE A 130 4.28 -2.51 -12.96
CA ILE A 130 3.42 -3.70 -12.98
C ILE A 130 3.85 -4.50 -14.19
N GLU A 131 4.53 -5.61 -13.97
CA GLU A 131 5.13 -6.38 -15.03
C GLU A 131 4.62 -7.81 -15.00
N ARG A 132 4.33 -8.36 -16.17
CA ARG A 132 3.85 -9.73 -16.27
C ARG A 132 4.93 -10.70 -15.79
N MET A 133 4.50 -11.67 -15.02
CA MET A 133 5.42 -12.70 -14.50
C MET A 133 5.54 -13.86 -15.48
#